data_c8b20168450704cd442a497d92fcb696
#
_entry.id   c8b20168450704cd442a497d92fcb696
#
_cell.length_a   1.000
_cell.length_b   1.000
_cell.length_c   1.000
_cell.angle_alpha   90.00
_cell.angle_beta   90.00
_cell.angle_gamma   90.00
#
_symmetry.space_group_name_H-M   'P 1'
#
loop_
_entity.id
_entity.type
_entity.pdbx_description
1 polymer ?
#
loop_
_entity_poly.entity_id
_entity_poly.type
_entity_poly.pdbx_seq_one_letter_code
_entity_poly.pdbx_strand_id
1 'polypeptide(L)'
;FIYDRNNELLVGAENIYDIYILPIKIKEEDSLKICEIFKLTIEELRDKIHVASSGYNAPYKPSVMFESLSKEEFAKIAPLLSKVEALEGKVKTDRGYPLATGAHLLGYIRRISQQQLDRFRTNGDLFYSKNDFIGITGLENIYEKELRGERGDANYLRDYAGNKVETLDKNPATPGKDIYTTIDGGLQQLGEILMQNKIGSIVAIEPSSGELLCMVSSPSYDPSILTGKDFVKSYKLLKSNDSLKPLINRPVYNDNYRPGSIFKLVQSLIALQLGVINTNTSVVCDKSKIGCHNHEPPNTLEKAIKHSCNPYFLEVYKRLILSKSFDNYFEESRKGLKKWEEMVRTFGFGQPLGVDVPEEKGGFIPNVSF
;
A
#
# COMPACT_ATOMS: atom_id res chain seq x y z
N PHE A 1 -5.89 -0.76 15.35
CA PHE A 1 -5.97 0.48 14.56
C PHE A 1 -4.56 0.90 14.12
N ILE A 2 -4.48 1.83 13.16
CA ILE A 2 -3.19 2.44 12.74
C ILE A 2 -3.33 3.95 12.93
N TYR A 3 -2.40 4.54 13.67
CA TYR A 3 -2.35 5.96 13.98
C TYR A 3 -1.11 6.61 13.37
N ASP A 4 -1.22 7.91 13.10
CA ASP A 4 -0.10 8.74 12.73
C ASP A 4 0.76 9.12 13.96
N ARG A 5 1.84 9.89 13.74
CA ARG A 5 2.73 10.38 14.81
C ARG A 5 2.05 11.35 15.81
N ASN A 6 0.92 11.93 15.42
CA ASN A 6 0.14 12.90 16.21
C ASN A 6 -1.06 12.23 16.91
N ASN A 7 -1.17 10.88 16.87
CA ASN A 7 -2.30 10.08 17.33
C ASN A 7 -3.58 10.31 16.51
N GLU A 8 -3.48 10.79 15.27
CA GLU A 8 -4.60 10.86 14.36
C GLU A 8 -4.84 9.50 13.70
N LEU A 9 -6.10 9.10 13.58
CA LEU A 9 -6.47 7.79 13.06
C LEU A 9 -6.27 7.73 11.53
N LEU A 10 -5.36 6.87 11.08
CA LEU A 10 -5.13 6.60 9.66
C LEU A 10 -5.98 5.43 9.15
N VAL A 11 -6.04 4.34 9.94
CA VAL A 11 -6.86 3.17 9.61
C VAL A 11 -7.62 2.73 10.85
N GLY A 12 -8.92 2.63 10.71
CA GLY A 12 -9.81 2.28 11.81
C GLY A 12 -10.89 1.28 11.43
N ALA A 13 -11.93 1.29 12.22
CA ALA A 13 -13.13 0.53 12.00
C ALA A 13 -14.27 1.49 11.66
N GLU A 14 -14.99 1.23 10.58
CA GLU A 14 -16.15 1.98 10.19
C GLU A 14 -17.40 1.09 10.25
N ASN A 15 -18.50 1.64 10.76
CA ASN A 15 -19.76 0.94 10.77
C ASN A 15 -20.44 1.07 9.42
N ILE A 16 -20.63 -0.06 8.77
CA ILE A 16 -21.43 -0.23 7.55
C ILE A 16 -22.69 -1.02 7.87
N TYR A 17 -23.65 -0.95 6.98
CA TYR A 17 -24.94 -1.56 7.20
C TYR A 17 -25.28 -2.49 6.04
N ASP A 18 -25.57 -3.75 6.38
CA ASP A 18 -26.12 -4.72 5.43
C ASP A 18 -27.64 -4.80 5.62
N ILE A 19 -28.39 -4.83 4.53
CA ILE A 19 -29.83 -5.04 4.54
C ILE A 19 -30.11 -6.49 4.23
N TYR A 20 -30.73 -7.16 5.16
CA TYR A 20 -31.17 -8.55 5.04
C TYR A 20 -32.65 -8.60 4.65
N ILE A 21 -32.96 -9.59 3.85
CA ILE A 21 -34.35 -9.94 3.48
C ILE A 21 -34.66 -11.35 3.99
N LEU A 22 -35.84 -11.53 4.55
CA LEU A 22 -36.41 -12.83 4.90
C LEU A 22 -37.54 -13.16 3.91
N PRO A 23 -37.25 -13.91 2.83
CA PRO A 23 -38.17 -14.08 1.70
C PRO A 23 -39.56 -14.62 2.08
N ILE A 24 -39.61 -15.51 3.07
CA ILE A 24 -40.90 -16.11 3.52
C ILE A 24 -41.87 -15.08 4.14
N LYS A 25 -41.36 -13.93 4.60
CA LYS A 25 -42.18 -12.86 5.21
C LYS A 25 -42.62 -11.78 4.24
N ILE A 26 -42.26 -11.88 2.96
CA ILE A 26 -42.65 -10.90 1.95
C ILE A 26 -44.12 -11.05 1.62
N LYS A 27 -44.88 -9.94 1.73
CA LYS A 27 -46.26 -9.84 1.29
C LYS A 27 -46.31 -9.19 -0.09
N GLU A 28 -47.36 -9.42 -0.85
CA GLU A 28 -47.53 -8.81 -2.20
C GLU A 28 -47.42 -7.28 -2.17
N GLU A 29 -48.03 -6.66 -1.15
CA GLU A 29 -48.02 -5.21 -0.92
C GLU A 29 -46.63 -4.64 -0.59
N ASP A 30 -45.67 -5.47 -0.12
CA ASP A 30 -44.35 -5.05 0.22
C ASP A 30 -43.44 -4.85 -0.99
N SER A 31 -43.75 -5.51 -2.11
CA SER A 31 -42.97 -5.41 -3.34
C SER A 31 -42.86 -3.98 -3.85
N LEU A 32 -43.96 -3.24 -3.85
CA LEU A 32 -43.95 -1.83 -4.28
C LEU A 32 -43.19 -0.94 -3.32
N LYS A 33 -43.36 -1.17 -1.98
CA LYS A 33 -42.63 -0.42 -0.96
C LYS A 33 -41.10 -0.66 -1.05
N ILE A 34 -40.67 -1.90 -1.25
CA ILE A 34 -39.25 -2.26 -1.42
C ILE A 34 -38.69 -1.59 -2.67
N CYS A 35 -39.42 -1.64 -3.79
CA CYS A 35 -39.01 -0.97 -5.03
C CYS A 35 -38.82 0.55 -4.82
N GLU A 36 -39.74 1.19 -4.10
CA GLU A 36 -39.67 2.62 -3.78
C GLU A 36 -38.44 2.95 -2.87
N ILE A 37 -38.21 2.18 -1.80
CA ILE A 37 -37.14 2.36 -0.85
C ILE A 37 -35.78 2.29 -1.54
N PHE A 38 -35.58 1.28 -2.38
CA PHE A 38 -34.28 1.00 -3.01
C PHE A 38 -34.16 1.44 -4.45
N LYS A 39 -35.21 2.10 -4.99
CA LYS A 39 -35.27 2.55 -6.40
C LYS A 39 -35.03 1.41 -7.39
N LEU A 40 -35.67 0.26 -7.14
CA LEU A 40 -35.59 -0.93 -7.99
C LEU A 40 -36.79 -1.04 -8.89
N THR A 41 -36.61 -1.69 -10.03
CA THR A 41 -37.73 -2.25 -10.82
C THR A 41 -38.26 -3.52 -10.15
N ILE A 42 -39.50 -3.90 -10.54
CA ILE A 42 -40.09 -5.15 -10.02
C ILE A 42 -39.30 -6.38 -10.48
N GLU A 43 -38.71 -6.33 -11.67
CA GLU A 43 -37.85 -7.42 -12.18
C GLU A 43 -36.55 -7.57 -11.35
N GLU A 44 -35.87 -6.47 -11.10
CA GLU A 44 -34.65 -6.48 -10.23
C GLU A 44 -34.97 -6.96 -8.82
N LEU A 45 -36.12 -6.60 -8.27
CA LEU A 45 -36.56 -7.10 -6.97
C LEU A 45 -36.80 -8.61 -7.00
N ARG A 46 -37.49 -9.13 -8.04
CA ARG A 46 -37.73 -10.57 -8.22
C ARG A 46 -36.41 -11.35 -8.32
N ASP A 47 -35.43 -10.85 -9.07
CA ASP A 47 -34.14 -11.47 -9.20
C ASP A 47 -33.40 -11.52 -7.84
N LYS A 48 -33.43 -10.42 -7.09
CA LYS A 48 -32.85 -10.40 -5.72
C LYS A 48 -33.54 -11.38 -4.77
N ILE A 49 -34.88 -11.47 -4.80
CA ILE A 49 -35.61 -12.43 -3.99
C ILE A 49 -35.31 -13.86 -4.43
N HIS A 50 -35.20 -14.13 -5.72
CA HIS A 50 -34.82 -15.43 -6.24
C HIS A 50 -33.43 -15.85 -5.75
N VAL A 51 -32.44 -14.99 -5.81
CA VAL A 51 -31.08 -15.20 -5.26
C VAL A 51 -31.14 -15.44 -3.75
N ALA A 52 -31.92 -14.65 -3.02
CA ALA A 52 -32.09 -14.78 -1.57
C ALA A 52 -32.81 -16.07 -1.15
N SER A 53 -33.50 -16.76 -2.07
CA SER A 53 -34.28 -17.95 -1.82
C SER A 53 -33.67 -19.24 -2.39
N SER A 54 -32.54 -19.14 -3.11
CA SER A 54 -31.96 -20.25 -3.88
C SER A 54 -30.55 -20.61 -3.43
N GLY A 55 -30.09 -21.79 -3.81
CA GLY A 55 -28.73 -22.29 -3.51
C GLY A 55 -28.53 -22.61 -2.03
N TYR A 56 -27.53 -22.00 -1.41
CA TYR A 56 -27.26 -22.11 0.04
C TYR A 56 -28.22 -21.26 0.88
N ASN A 57 -28.94 -20.33 0.26
CA ASN A 57 -29.98 -19.53 0.89
C ASN A 57 -31.30 -20.34 0.87
N ALA A 58 -32.12 -20.11 1.89
CA ALA A 58 -33.44 -20.73 1.97
C ALA A 58 -34.46 -19.65 2.28
N PRO A 59 -35.71 -19.76 1.81
CA PRO A 59 -36.72 -18.72 2.01
C PRO A 59 -36.99 -18.35 3.46
N TYR A 60 -36.70 -19.28 4.39
CA TYR A 60 -36.84 -19.09 5.85
C TYR A 60 -35.58 -18.59 6.54
N LYS A 61 -34.49 -18.30 5.77
CA LYS A 61 -33.24 -17.75 6.31
C LYS A 61 -33.08 -16.31 5.86
N PRO A 62 -32.64 -15.39 6.75
CA PRO A 62 -32.25 -14.05 6.35
C PRO A 62 -31.09 -14.11 5.37
N SER A 63 -31.25 -13.51 4.22
CA SER A 63 -30.24 -13.40 3.16
C SER A 63 -29.91 -11.94 2.88
N VAL A 64 -28.65 -11.64 2.58
CA VAL A 64 -28.25 -10.26 2.29
C VAL A 64 -28.83 -9.81 0.96
N MET A 65 -29.53 -8.69 0.98
CA MET A 65 -30.13 -8.05 -0.20
C MET A 65 -29.28 -6.87 -0.70
N PHE A 66 -28.73 -6.08 0.23
CA PHE A 66 -27.78 -5.00 -0.03
C PHE A 66 -26.65 -5.06 0.99
N GLU A 67 -25.43 -4.89 0.52
CA GLU A 67 -24.24 -4.94 1.35
C GLU A 67 -23.58 -3.55 1.45
N SER A 68 -22.91 -3.31 2.58
CA SER A 68 -21.97 -2.21 2.74
C SER A 68 -22.54 -0.81 2.47
N LEU A 69 -23.75 -0.52 2.99
CA LEU A 69 -24.29 0.83 2.96
C LEU A 69 -23.53 1.70 3.98
N SER A 70 -23.22 2.92 3.59
CA SER A 70 -22.69 3.92 4.53
C SER A 70 -23.71 4.30 5.58
N LYS A 71 -23.26 4.95 6.65
CA LYS A 71 -24.14 5.47 7.71
C LYS A 71 -25.18 6.44 7.15
N GLU A 72 -24.78 7.29 6.21
CA GLU A 72 -25.63 8.28 5.57
C GLU A 72 -26.68 7.63 4.66
N GLU A 73 -26.30 6.61 3.90
CA GLU A 73 -27.21 5.84 3.05
C GLU A 73 -28.22 5.10 3.91
N PHE A 74 -27.75 4.41 4.95
CA PHE A 74 -28.62 3.69 5.87
C PHE A 74 -29.59 4.61 6.62
N ALA A 75 -29.12 5.75 7.11
CA ALA A 75 -29.97 6.71 7.84
C ALA A 75 -31.18 7.20 6.99
N LYS A 76 -31.02 7.30 5.66
CA LYS A 76 -32.12 7.69 4.75
C LYS A 76 -33.19 6.63 4.64
N ILE A 77 -32.83 5.35 4.70
CA ILE A 77 -33.76 4.22 4.49
C ILE A 77 -34.23 3.58 5.80
N ALA A 78 -33.49 3.73 6.91
CA ALA A 78 -33.80 3.11 8.19
C ALA A 78 -35.26 3.32 8.66
N PRO A 79 -35.83 4.54 8.58
CA PRO A 79 -37.25 4.76 8.96
C PRO A 79 -38.24 4.03 8.04
N LEU A 80 -37.81 3.70 6.82
CA LEU A 80 -38.66 3.02 5.82
C LEU A 80 -38.60 1.50 5.95
N LEU A 81 -37.44 0.97 6.42
CA LEU A 81 -37.28 -0.48 6.63
C LEU A 81 -38.27 -1.03 7.64
N SER A 82 -38.58 -0.25 8.70
CA SER A 82 -39.54 -0.66 9.71
C SER A 82 -40.98 -0.87 9.18
N LYS A 83 -41.28 -0.36 7.97
CA LYS A 83 -42.59 -0.55 7.31
C LYS A 83 -42.71 -1.88 6.59
N VAL A 84 -41.63 -2.65 6.47
CA VAL A 84 -41.58 -3.93 5.76
C VAL A 84 -40.98 -4.99 6.68
N GLU A 85 -41.83 -5.84 7.23
CA GLU A 85 -41.44 -6.88 8.21
C GLU A 85 -40.37 -7.85 7.68
N ALA A 86 -40.31 -8.02 6.37
CA ALA A 86 -39.34 -8.89 5.70
C ALA A 86 -37.90 -8.33 5.65
N LEU A 87 -37.70 -7.05 5.98
CA LEU A 87 -36.40 -6.38 5.89
C LEU A 87 -35.82 -6.10 7.27
N GLU A 88 -34.50 -6.32 7.41
CA GLU A 88 -33.74 -6.03 8.63
C GLU A 88 -32.42 -5.39 8.28
N GLY A 89 -32.10 -4.25 8.87
CA GLY A 89 -30.77 -3.65 8.79
C GLY A 89 -29.85 -4.15 9.89
N LYS A 90 -28.65 -4.65 9.53
CA LYS A 90 -27.64 -5.08 10.49
C LYS A 90 -26.37 -4.27 10.37
N VAL A 91 -25.84 -3.84 11.50
CA VAL A 91 -24.54 -3.19 11.60
C VAL A 91 -23.46 -4.23 11.37
N LYS A 92 -22.49 -3.88 10.56
CA LYS A 92 -21.26 -4.63 10.35
C LYS A 92 -20.09 -3.66 10.43
N THR A 93 -18.95 -4.13 10.85
CA THR A 93 -17.72 -3.33 10.87
C THR A 93 -16.89 -3.66 9.64
N ASP A 94 -16.42 -2.64 8.94
CA ASP A 94 -15.46 -2.74 7.85
C ASP A 94 -14.26 -1.83 8.12
N ARG A 95 -13.24 -1.92 7.29
CA ARG A 95 -12.05 -1.07 7.40
C ARG A 95 -12.37 0.34 6.92
N GLY A 96 -12.05 1.33 7.75
CA GLY A 96 -12.24 2.76 7.46
C GLY A 96 -10.92 3.49 7.34
N TYR A 97 -10.86 4.47 6.43
CA TYR A 97 -9.71 5.33 6.15
C TYR A 97 -10.12 6.80 6.25
N PRO A 98 -10.19 7.39 7.46
CA PRO A 98 -10.79 8.71 7.68
C PRO A 98 -10.17 9.85 6.85
N LEU A 99 -8.87 9.76 6.56
CA LEU A 99 -8.16 10.78 5.77
C LEU A 99 -8.18 10.53 4.27
N ALA A 100 -8.71 9.37 3.82
CA ALA A 100 -8.74 8.96 2.41
C ALA A 100 -7.37 9.10 1.68
N THR A 101 -6.27 8.88 2.39
CA THR A 101 -4.88 9.08 1.92
C THR A 101 -4.00 7.89 2.31
N GLY A 102 -2.79 7.81 1.75
CA GLY A 102 -1.79 6.82 2.13
C GLY A 102 -2.05 5.41 1.59
N ALA A 103 -2.84 5.24 0.54
CA ALA A 103 -3.24 3.92 0.04
C ALA A 103 -2.08 2.93 -0.18
N HIS A 104 -0.95 3.40 -0.72
CA HIS A 104 0.21 2.55 -0.98
C HIS A 104 0.99 2.19 0.30
N LEU A 105 1.01 3.11 1.27
CA LEU A 105 1.67 2.92 2.54
C LEU A 105 0.83 2.06 3.49
N LEU A 106 -0.44 2.43 3.68
CA LEU A 106 -1.35 1.75 4.58
C LEU A 106 -1.68 0.35 4.08
N GLY A 107 -1.91 0.22 2.77
CA GLY A 107 -2.32 -1.03 2.16
C GLY A 107 -3.82 -1.27 2.30
N TYR A 108 -4.22 -2.52 2.11
CA TYR A 108 -5.61 -2.96 2.23
C TYR A 108 -5.71 -4.39 2.69
N ILE A 109 -6.86 -4.74 3.26
CA ILE A 109 -7.20 -6.11 3.67
C ILE A 109 -8.11 -6.76 2.64
N ARG A 110 -8.08 -8.09 2.56
CA ARG A 110 -8.95 -8.89 1.71
C ARG A 110 -9.27 -10.23 2.35
N ARG A 111 -10.40 -10.82 1.96
CA ARG A 111 -10.69 -12.21 2.32
C ARG A 111 -9.59 -13.13 1.83
N ILE A 112 -9.13 -14.01 2.70
CA ILE A 112 -8.09 -14.98 2.39
C ILE A 112 -8.52 -15.90 1.25
N SER A 113 -7.65 -16.06 0.25
CA SER A 113 -7.87 -17.03 -0.83
C SER A 113 -7.58 -18.45 -0.37
N GLN A 114 -8.13 -19.46 -1.06
CA GLN A 114 -7.85 -20.86 -0.76
C GLN A 114 -6.35 -21.15 -0.84
N GLN A 115 -5.67 -20.62 -1.85
CA GLN A 115 -4.22 -20.80 -2.02
C GLN A 115 -3.40 -20.22 -0.85
N GLN A 116 -3.77 -19.04 -0.35
CA GLN A 116 -3.13 -18.45 0.83
C GLN A 116 -3.40 -19.29 2.09
N LEU A 117 -4.65 -19.74 2.26
CA LEU A 117 -5.04 -20.57 3.38
C LEU A 117 -4.24 -21.89 3.41
N ASP A 118 -4.09 -22.55 2.27
CA ASP A 118 -3.32 -23.79 2.14
C ASP A 118 -1.83 -23.54 2.44
N ARG A 119 -1.28 -22.42 1.99
CA ARG A 119 0.10 -22.01 2.31
C ARG A 119 0.31 -21.79 3.82
N PHE A 120 -0.61 -21.10 4.50
CA PHE A 120 -0.52 -20.90 5.95
C PHE A 120 -0.58 -22.22 6.70
N ARG A 121 -1.51 -23.11 6.32
CA ARG A 121 -1.64 -24.46 6.92
C ARG A 121 -0.39 -25.31 6.71
N THR A 122 0.20 -25.27 5.52
CA THR A 122 1.45 -25.98 5.22
C THR A 122 2.60 -25.49 6.09
N ASN A 123 2.61 -24.18 6.42
CA ASN A 123 3.61 -23.57 7.30
C ASN A 123 3.27 -23.70 8.81
N GLY A 124 2.21 -24.44 9.16
CA GLY A 124 1.79 -24.67 10.54
C GLY A 124 0.97 -23.56 11.18
N ASP A 125 0.60 -22.51 10.42
CA ASP A 125 -0.29 -21.45 10.90
C ASP A 125 -1.75 -21.85 10.66
N LEU A 126 -2.44 -22.21 11.74
CA LEU A 126 -3.84 -22.62 11.74
C LEU A 126 -4.81 -21.49 12.13
N PHE A 127 -4.31 -20.29 12.27
CA PHE A 127 -5.13 -19.14 12.69
C PHE A 127 -6.28 -18.86 11.73
N TYR A 128 -6.01 -18.91 10.42
CA TYR A 128 -6.98 -18.47 9.42
C TYR A 128 -8.01 -19.52 9.03
N SER A 129 -9.23 -19.05 8.79
CA SER A 129 -10.34 -19.79 8.21
C SER A 129 -10.80 -19.12 6.89
N LYS A 130 -11.63 -19.81 6.10
CA LYS A 130 -12.02 -19.43 4.74
C LYS A 130 -12.64 -18.03 4.59
N ASN A 131 -13.20 -17.47 5.65
CA ASN A 131 -13.90 -16.17 5.59
C ASN A 131 -13.13 -15.02 6.24
N ASP A 132 -11.90 -15.28 6.71
CA ASP A 132 -11.13 -14.25 7.38
C ASP A 132 -10.55 -13.24 6.38
N PHE A 133 -10.24 -12.08 6.91
CA PHE A 133 -9.51 -11.05 6.20
C PHE A 133 -8.03 -11.13 6.56
N ILE A 134 -7.19 -10.72 5.62
CA ILE A 134 -5.74 -10.67 5.76
C ILE A 134 -5.21 -9.43 5.06
N GLY A 135 -4.20 -8.79 5.64
CA GLY A 135 -3.47 -7.70 5.01
C GLY A 135 -2.72 -8.16 3.76
N ILE A 136 -2.89 -7.44 2.65
CA ILE A 136 -2.33 -7.82 1.34
C ILE A 136 -1.09 -6.99 1.00
N THR A 137 -1.11 -5.69 1.27
CA THR A 137 -0.03 -4.75 0.97
C THR A 137 0.21 -3.79 2.13
N GLY A 138 1.29 -3.03 2.07
CA GLY A 138 1.59 -1.96 3.01
C GLY A 138 1.68 -2.40 4.47
N LEU A 139 1.37 -1.47 5.39
CA LEU A 139 1.40 -1.71 6.83
C LEU A 139 0.40 -2.79 7.28
N GLU A 140 -0.76 -2.90 6.63
CA GLU A 140 -1.73 -3.96 6.90
C GLU A 140 -1.13 -5.36 6.69
N ASN A 141 -0.23 -5.53 5.73
CA ASN A 141 0.44 -6.82 5.50
C ASN A 141 1.59 -7.07 6.49
N ILE A 142 2.45 -6.08 6.71
CA ILE A 142 3.63 -6.22 7.57
C ILE A 142 3.23 -6.47 9.01
N TYR A 143 2.24 -5.73 9.51
CA TYR A 143 1.76 -5.79 10.89
C TYR A 143 0.49 -6.64 11.06
N GLU A 144 0.24 -7.55 10.11
CA GLU A 144 -0.94 -8.43 10.13
C GLU A 144 -1.08 -9.19 11.46
N LYS A 145 0.02 -9.73 12.00
CA LYS A 145 0.00 -10.51 13.25
C LYS A 145 -0.36 -9.66 14.46
N GLU A 146 0.14 -8.45 14.50
CA GLU A 146 -0.12 -7.48 15.55
C GLU A 146 -1.57 -6.95 15.47
N LEU A 147 -2.03 -6.67 14.26
CA LEU A 147 -3.35 -6.07 14.01
C LEU A 147 -4.50 -7.06 14.17
N ARG A 148 -4.30 -8.34 13.84
CA ARG A 148 -5.39 -9.35 13.84
C ARG A 148 -5.83 -9.80 15.24
N GLY A 149 -4.97 -9.68 16.27
CA GLY A 149 -5.20 -10.19 17.61
C GLY A 149 -5.22 -11.72 17.70
N GLU A 150 -5.82 -12.25 18.76
CA GLU A 150 -5.97 -13.68 19.01
C GLU A 150 -7.44 -14.08 19.07
N ARG A 151 -7.76 -15.23 18.51
CA ARG A 151 -9.14 -15.73 18.51
C ARG A 151 -9.52 -16.24 19.87
N GLY A 152 -10.73 -15.91 20.27
CA GLY A 152 -11.40 -16.62 21.34
C GLY A 152 -12.10 -17.87 20.83
N ASP A 153 -12.30 -18.82 21.71
CA ASP A 153 -13.10 -20.01 21.48
C ASP A 153 -14.13 -20.22 22.58
N ALA A 154 -15.23 -20.88 22.25
CA ALA A 154 -16.25 -21.23 23.22
C ALA A 154 -16.90 -22.57 22.85
N ASN A 155 -16.93 -23.48 23.82
CA ASN A 155 -17.55 -24.78 23.71
C ASN A 155 -18.96 -24.75 24.32
N TYR A 156 -19.94 -25.20 23.56
CA TYR A 156 -21.34 -25.20 23.97
C TYR A 156 -21.91 -26.62 23.94
N LEU A 157 -22.65 -26.96 24.99
CA LEU A 157 -23.55 -28.10 24.95
C LEU A 157 -24.82 -27.70 24.18
N ARG A 158 -25.22 -28.55 23.22
CA ARG A 158 -26.45 -28.35 22.44
C ARG A 158 -27.41 -29.50 22.63
N ASP A 159 -28.70 -29.23 22.63
CA ASP A 159 -29.73 -30.25 22.62
C ASP A 159 -29.87 -30.87 21.21
N TYR A 160 -30.75 -31.88 21.08
CA TYR A 160 -31.03 -32.55 19.82
C TYR A 160 -31.66 -31.64 18.74
N ALA A 161 -32.23 -30.52 19.14
CA ALA A 161 -32.78 -29.53 18.24
C ALA A 161 -31.74 -28.45 17.83
N GLY A 162 -30.48 -28.56 18.36
CA GLY A 162 -29.40 -27.64 18.04
C GLY A 162 -29.39 -26.38 18.91
N ASN A 163 -30.29 -26.24 19.92
CA ASN A 163 -30.31 -25.11 20.82
C ASN A 163 -29.15 -25.19 21.81
N LYS A 164 -28.55 -24.02 22.12
CA LYS A 164 -27.51 -23.92 23.13
C LYS A 164 -28.13 -24.12 24.52
N VAL A 165 -27.67 -25.17 25.22
CA VAL A 165 -28.12 -25.51 26.59
C VAL A 165 -27.18 -24.89 27.63
N GLU A 166 -25.85 -25.08 27.43
CA GLU A 166 -24.86 -24.66 28.41
C GLU A 166 -23.56 -24.24 27.71
N THR A 167 -22.83 -23.33 28.34
CA THR A 167 -21.45 -22.99 27.94
C THR A 167 -20.49 -23.79 28.81
N LEU A 168 -19.75 -24.71 28.20
CA LEU A 168 -18.82 -25.57 28.92
C LEU A 168 -17.51 -24.86 29.22
N ASP A 169 -17.00 -24.10 28.24
CA ASP A 169 -15.75 -23.35 28.35
C ASP A 169 -15.79 -22.14 27.40
N LYS A 170 -15.10 -21.07 27.79
CA LYS A 170 -15.00 -19.84 26.97
C LYS A 170 -13.67 -19.15 27.22
N ASN A 171 -12.82 -19.14 26.20
CA ASN A 171 -11.64 -18.32 26.15
C ASN A 171 -11.96 -17.03 25.39
N PRO A 172 -11.83 -15.84 25.99
CA PRO A 172 -12.14 -14.59 25.32
C PRO A 172 -11.12 -14.33 24.20
N ALA A 173 -11.56 -13.67 23.13
CA ALA A 173 -10.67 -13.14 22.11
C ALA A 173 -9.82 -12.00 22.66
N THR A 174 -8.56 -11.94 22.27
CA THR A 174 -7.66 -10.82 22.58
C THR A 174 -7.64 -9.87 21.37
N PRO A 175 -7.98 -8.59 21.53
CA PRO A 175 -7.94 -7.63 20.44
C PRO A 175 -6.51 -7.46 19.92
N GLY A 176 -6.38 -7.11 18.65
CA GLY A 176 -5.10 -6.73 18.06
C GLY A 176 -4.52 -5.46 18.68
N LYS A 177 -3.23 -5.27 18.48
CA LYS A 177 -2.52 -4.09 18.98
C LYS A 177 -2.72 -2.91 18.03
N ASP A 178 -2.74 -1.72 18.60
CA ASP A 178 -2.69 -0.49 17.84
C ASP A 178 -1.25 -0.23 17.35
N ILE A 179 -1.11 0.22 16.12
CA ILE A 179 0.17 0.57 15.50
C ILE A 179 0.28 2.09 15.42
N TYR A 180 1.36 2.63 15.95
CA TYR A 180 1.69 4.05 15.87
C TYR A 180 2.84 4.23 14.89
N THR A 181 2.60 5.02 13.84
CA THR A 181 3.58 5.24 12.77
C THR A 181 4.34 6.55 12.98
N THR A 182 5.43 6.73 12.25
CA THR A 182 6.18 7.99 12.19
C THR A 182 5.57 8.97 11.18
N ILE A 183 4.57 8.54 10.42
CA ILE A 183 3.91 9.33 9.39
C ILE A 183 3.13 10.47 10.01
N ASP A 184 3.19 11.64 9.37
CA ASP A 184 2.30 12.77 9.61
C ASP A 184 1.17 12.72 8.57
N GLY A 185 -0.06 12.45 9.03
CA GLY A 185 -1.23 12.26 8.17
C GLY A 185 -1.54 13.50 7.33
N GLY A 186 -1.39 14.70 7.90
CA GLY A 186 -1.58 15.95 7.18
C GLY A 186 -0.52 16.19 6.11
N LEU A 187 0.75 15.88 6.41
CA LEU A 187 1.84 15.98 5.43
C LEU A 187 1.68 14.96 4.29
N GLN A 188 1.25 13.73 4.62
CA GLN A 188 0.93 12.70 3.63
C GLN A 188 -0.17 13.19 2.68
N GLN A 189 -1.27 13.72 3.22
CA GLN A 189 -2.39 14.24 2.43
C GLN A 189 -1.96 15.43 1.56
N LEU A 190 -1.20 16.38 2.11
CA LEU A 190 -0.65 17.51 1.35
C LEU A 190 0.21 17.01 0.19
N GLY A 191 1.09 16.03 0.44
CA GLY A 191 1.94 15.44 -0.59
C GLY A 191 1.12 14.82 -1.73
N GLU A 192 0.05 14.09 -1.42
CA GLU A 192 -0.85 13.52 -2.44
C GLU A 192 -1.59 14.61 -3.25
N ILE A 193 -2.04 15.67 -2.60
CA ILE A 193 -2.66 16.83 -3.28
C ILE A 193 -1.66 17.47 -4.25
N LEU A 194 -0.42 17.72 -3.82
CA LEU A 194 0.63 18.32 -4.66
C LEU A 194 1.02 17.42 -5.84
N MET A 195 0.82 16.12 -5.72
CA MET A 195 1.12 15.13 -6.77
C MET A 195 -0.07 14.84 -7.69
N GLN A 196 -1.22 15.45 -7.50
CA GLN A 196 -2.35 15.30 -8.43
C GLN A 196 -1.94 15.59 -9.87
N ASN A 197 -2.37 14.74 -10.80
CA ASN A 197 -2.04 14.80 -12.24
C ASN A 197 -0.53 14.70 -12.57
N LYS A 198 0.28 14.15 -11.65
CA LYS A 198 1.70 13.87 -11.86
C LYS A 198 2.00 12.39 -11.61
N ILE A 199 3.10 11.90 -12.20
CA ILE A 199 3.62 10.56 -11.95
C ILE A 199 4.95 10.71 -11.22
N GLY A 200 5.06 10.07 -10.06
CA GLY A 200 6.29 10.12 -9.25
C GLY A 200 6.04 9.82 -7.78
N SER A 201 6.94 10.30 -6.93
CA SER A 201 6.86 10.10 -5.49
C SER A 201 7.39 11.30 -4.71
N ILE A 202 6.91 11.45 -3.48
CA ILE A 202 7.50 12.34 -2.46
C ILE A 202 7.80 11.48 -1.24
N VAL A 203 9.02 11.62 -0.70
CA VAL A 203 9.42 11.03 0.58
C VAL A 203 10.03 12.13 1.43
N ALA A 204 9.51 12.31 2.64
CA ALA A 204 10.10 13.20 3.64
C ALA A 204 10.64 12.36 4.79
N ILE A 205 11.90 12.64 5.16
CA ILE A 205 12.62 11.91 6.20
C ILE A 205 13.14 12.92 7.22
N GLU A 206 12.96 12.63 8.50
CA GLU A 206 13.59 13.37 9.59
C GLU A 206 15.07 12.95 9.68
N PRO A 207 16.03 13.86 9.38
CA PRO A 207 17.43 13.47 9.28
C PRO A 207 18.06 13.00 10.60
N SER A 208 17.54 13.44 11.72
CA SER A 208 18.08 13.15 13.05
C SER A 208 17.69 11.74 13.54
N SER A 209 16.52 11.24 13.16
CA SER A 209 15.99 9.94 13.61
C SER A 209 15.92 8.90 12.50
N GLY A 210 15.86 9.33 11.22
CA GLY A 210 15.58 8.47 10.07
C GLY A 210 14.08 8.18 9.87
N GLU A 211 13.21 8.77 10.68
CA GLU A 211 11.77 8.57 10.60
C GLU A 211 11.19 9.07 9.27
N LEU A 212 10.35 8.26 8.66
CA LEU A 212 9.56 8.65 7.49
C LEU A 212 8.36 9.50 7.95
N LEU A 213 8.30 10.75 7.51
CA LEU A 213 7.21 11.67 7.82
C LEU A 213 6.08 11.58 6.79
N CYS A 214 6.41 11.32 5.54
CA CYS A 214 5.45 10.94 4.51
C CYS A 214 6.10 10.07 3.42
N MET A 215 5.30 9.24 2.77
CA MET A 215 5.71 8.40 1.64
C MET A 215 4.58 8.36 0.61
N VAL A 216 4.66 9.26 -0.37
CA VAL A 216 3.64 9.45 -1.41
C VAL A 216 4.04 8.73 -2.69
N SER A 217 3.14 7.92 -3.23
CA SER A 217 3.23 7.36 -4.57
C SER A 217 2.09 7.94 -5.42
N SER A 218 2.39 8.46 -6.60
CA SER A 218 1.38 9.04 -7.49
C SER A 218 1.45 8.43 -8.90
N PRO A 219 0.30 8.14 -9.53
CA PRO A 219 -1.07 8.41 -9.07
C PRO A 219 -1.41 7.62 -7.82
N SER A 220 -2.08 8.29 -6.86
CA SER A 220 -2.68 7.66 -5.70
C SER A 220 -4.16 7.37 -5.93
N TYR A 221 -4.78 6.70 -5.01
CA TYR A 221 -6.21 6.41 -4.98
C TYR A 221 -6.71 6.42 -3.54
N ASP A 222 -8.01 6.61 -3.35
CA ASP A 222 -8.63 6.48 -2.05
C ASP A 222 -8.59 5.01 -1.60
N PRO A 223 -7.94 4.65 -0.48
CA PRO A 223 -7.86 3.27 -0.02
C PRO A 223 -9.24 2.64 0.24
N SER A 224 -10.25 3.43 0.57
CA SER A 224 -11.62 2.95 0.81
C SER A 224 -12.25 2.25 -0.41
N ILE A 225 -11.82 2.58 -1.63
CA ILE A 225 -12.34 1.91 -2.85
C ILE A 225 -11.89 0.44 -2.97
N LEU A 226 -10.89 0.04 -2.19
CA LEU A 226 -10.44 -1.35 -2.09
C LEU A 226 -11.00 -2.07 -0.85
N THR A 227 -12.07 -1.55 -0.27
CA THR A 227 -12.87 -2.23 0.77
C THR A 227 -14.25 -2.63 0.25
N GLY A 228 -14.95 -3.47 1.00
CA GLY A 228 -16.34 -3.84 0.73
C GLY A 228 -16.60 -4.57 -0.60
N LYS A 229 -17.82 -4.41 -1.10
CA LYS A 229 -18.37 -5.17 -2.25
C LYS A 229 -17.75 -4.82 -3.61
N ASP A 230 -17.33 -3.58 -3.79
CA ASP A 230 -16.83 -3.06 -5.07
C ASP A 230 -15.34 -3.35 -5.31
N PHE A 231 -14.67 -4.03 -4.38
CA PHE A 231 -13.25 -4.37 -4.47
C PHE A 231 -12.82 -4.90 -5.84
N VAL A 232 -13.50 -5.92 -6.35
CA VAL A 232 -13.10 -6.59 -7.61
C VAL A 232 -13.17 -5.62 -8.79
N LYS A 233 -14.21 -4.79 -8.84
CA LYS A 233 -14.40 -3.79 -9.88
C LYS A 233 -13.33 -2.70 -9.80
N SER A 234 -13.14 -2.14 -8.62
CA SER A 234 -12.15 -1.09 -8.36
C SER A 234 -10.72 -1.57 -8.62
N TYR A 235 -10.36 -2.75 -8.12
CA TYR A 235 -9.04 -3.35 -8.34
C TYR A 235 -8.77 -3.62 -9.83
N LYS A 236 -9.75 -4.15 -10.58
CA LYS A 236 -9.61 -4.34 -12.02
C LYS A 236 -9.40 -3.01 -12.74
N LEU A 237 -10.14 -1.97 -12.38
CA LEU A 237 -9.99 -0.64 -12.96
C LEU A 237 -8.59 -0.07 -12.72
N LEU A 238 -8.10 -0.12 -11.46
CA LEU A 238 -6.74 0.34 -11.13
C LEU A 238 -5.68 -0.50 -11.85
N LYS A 239 -5.84 -1.82 -11.90
CA LYS A 239 -4.88 -2.74 -12.52
C LYS A 239 -4.83 -2.61 -14.03
N SER A 240 -5.95 -2.32 -14.69
CA SER A 240 -6.01 -2.17 -16.16
C SER A 240 -5.38 -0.88 -16.68
N ASN A 241 -5.01 0.04 -15.81
CA ASN A 241 -4.37 1.30 -16.20
C ASN A 241 -2.85 1.13 -16.34
N ASP A 242 -2.43 0.52 -17.45
CA ASP A 242 -1.01 0.20 -17.71
C ASP A 242 -0.14 1.45 -17.91
N SER A 243 -0.70 2.57 -18.34
CA SER A 243 0.04 3.81 -18.55
C SER A 243 0.38 4.53 -17.24
N LEU A 244 -0.57 4.55 -16.30
CA LEU A 244 -0.42 5.24 -15.03
C LEU A 244 0.03 4.33 -13.88
N LYS A 245 -0.27 3.03 -13.95
CA LYS A 245 0.07 2.00 -12.95
C LYS A 245 -0.18 2.47 -11.51
N PRO A 246 -1.42 2.79 -11.15
CA PRO A 246 -1.71 3.42 -9.85
C PRO A 246 -1.51 2.50 -8.64
N LEU A 247 -1.39 1.18 -8.82
CA LEU A 247 -1.13 0.23 -7.74
C LEU A 247 0.35 0.13 -7.34
N ILE A 248 1.27 0.79 -8.09
CA ILE A 248 2.70 0.71 -7.79
C ILE A 248 3.07 1.67 -6.67
N ASN A 249 3.69 1.13 -5.63
CA ASN A 249 4.32 1.91 -4.56
C ASN A 249 5.71 2.40 -5.03
N ARG A 250 5.75 3.52 -5.75
CA ARG A 250 6.94 4.02 -6.46
C ARG A 250 8.15 4.32 -5.56
N PRO A 251 7.99 4.85 -4.34
CA PRO A 251 9.13 5.11 -3.47
C PRO A 251 9.99 3.89 -3.19
N VAL A 252 9.39 2.71 -3.12
CA VAL A 252 10.04 1.45 -2.70
C VAL A 252 10.10 0.40 -3.81
N TYR A 253 9.28 0.53 -4.84
CA TYR A 253 9.28 -0.39 -5.98
C TYR A 253 10.33 0.04 -7.01
N ASN A 254 11.35 -0.78 -7.18
CA ASN A 254 12.40 -0.50 -8.17
C ASN A 254 11.90 -0.83 -9.59
N ASP A 255 11.49 0.21 -10.31
CA ASP A 255 11.17 0.14 -11.74
C ASP A 255 12.20 0.95 -12.57
N ASN A 256 13.49 0.80 -12.27
CA ASN A 256 14.61 1.45 -12.96
C ASN A 256 14.62 2.99 -12.89
N TYR A 257 14.18 3.56 -11.77
CA TYR A 257 14.31 5.01 -11.55
C TYR A 257 15.77 5.41 -11.39
N ARG A 258 16.26 6.22 -12.34
CA ARG A 258 17.63 6.74 -12.30
C ARG A 258 17.69 7.95 -11.37
N PRO A 259 18.66 8.02 -10.43
CA PRO A 259 18.76 9.11 -9.48
C PRO A 259 19.06 10.48 -10.13
N GLY A 260 19.61 10.48 -11.34
CA GLY A 260 19.99 11.71 -12.04
C GLY A 260 21.08 12.49 -11.31
N SER A 261 21.03 13.82 -11.44
CA SER A 261 22.09 14.70 -10.94
C SER A 261 22.25 14.74 -9.42
N ILE A 262 21.28 14.31 -8.64
CA ILE A 262 21.45 14.21 -7.17
C ILE A 262 22.52 13.21 -6.77
N PHE A 263 22.78 12.18 -7.59
CA PHE A 263 23.83 11.22 -7.37
C PHE A 263 25.25 11.83 -7.47
N LYS A 264 25.41 13.01 -8.11
CA LYS A 264 26.67 13.71 -8.19
C LYS A 264 27.24 14.07 -6.82
N LEU A 265 26.40 14.30 -5.82
CA LEU A 265 26.83 14.55 -4.43
C LEU A 265 27.50 13.30 -3.85
N VAL A 266 26.89 12.13 -3.98
CA VAL A 266 27.45 10.86 -3.54
C VAL A 266 28.78 10.59 -4.28
N GLN A 267 28.79 10.78 -5.58
CA GLN A 267 30.01 10.60 -6.38
C GLN A 267 31.12 11.56 -5.98
N SER A 268 30.80 12.82 -5.61
CA SER A 268 31.76 13.78 -5.09
C SER A 268 32.40 13.31 -3.78
N LEU A 269 31.59 12.84 -2.85
CA LEU A 269 32.05 12.33 -1.55
C LEU A 269 32.98 11.13 -1.72
N ILE A 270 32.61 10.18 -2.57
CA ILE A 270 33.45 9.01 -2.91
C ILE A 270 34.77 9.45 -3.53
N ALA A 271 34.74 10.39 -4.48
CA ALA A 271 35.92 10.86 -5.17
C ALA A 271 36.89 11.63 -4.26
N LEU A 272 36.36 12.42 -3.33
CA LEU A 272 37.14 13.10 -2.29
C LEU A 272 37.77 12.09 -1.31
N GLN A 273 36.95 11.13 -0.85
CA GLN A 273 37.41 10.08 0.09
C GLN A 273 38.54 9.22 -0.50
N LEU A 274 38.45 8.91 -1.80
CA LEU A 274 39.49 8.14 -2.50
C LEU A 274 40.66 9.00 -3.01
N GLY A 275 40.64 10.32 -2.77
CA GLY A 275 41.69 11.24 -3.16
C GLY A 275 41.88 11.42 -4.67
N VAL A 276 40.92 11.00 -5.51
CA VAL A 276 41.02 11.16 -6.98
C VAL A 276 40.70 12.57 -7.45
N ILE A 277 40.06 13.36 -6.58
CA ILE A 277 39.86 14.80 -6.72
C ILE A 277 40.03 15.50 -5.39
N ASN A 278 40.16 16.82 -5.43
CA ASN A 278 40.05 17.73 -4.28
C ASN A 278 39.08 18.87 -4.62
N THR A 279 38.78 19.76 -3.69
CA THR A 279 37.83 20.86 -3.87
C THR A 279 38.22 21.82 -4.99
N ASN A 280 39.52 21.95 -5.30
CA ASN A 280 40.08 22.84 -6.34
C ASN A 280 40.32 22.09 -7.67
N THR A 281 39.90 20.83 -7.80
CA THR A 281 40.05 20.09 -9.04
C THR A 281 39.26 20.77 -10.16
N SER A 282 39.95 21.14 -11.23
CA SER A 282 39.36 21.73 -12.45
C SER A 282 39.24 20.69 -13.55
N VAL A 283 38.12 20.73 -14.27
CA VAL A 283 37.87 19.88 -15.45
C VAL A 283 37.20 20.73 -16.53
N VAL A 284 37.65 20.58 -17.74
CA VAL A 284 37.06 21.25 -18.91
C VAL A 284 35.65 20.70 -19.17
N CYS A 285 34.68 21.58 -19.38
CA CYS A 285 33.32 21.19 -19.76
C CYS A 285 33.27 20.84 -21.27
N ASP A 286 33.78 19.67 -21.61
CA ASP A 286 33.78 19.17 -22.99
C ASP A 286 32.44 18.53 -23.35
N LYS A 287 31.58 19.32 -23.99
CA LYS A 287 30.22 18.89 -24.38
C LYS A 287 30.19 17.87 -25.54
N SER A 288 31.34 17.61 -26.20
CA SER A 288 31.41 16.60 -27.25
C SER A 288 31.28 15.18 -26.70
N LYS A 289 31.65 14.95 -25.42
CA LYS A 289 31.64 13.65 -24.75
C LYS A 289 30.27 13.32 -24.10
N ILE A 290 29.63 14.35 -23.56
CA ILE A 290 28.31 14.23 -22.93
C ILE A 290 27.61 15.59 -22.94
N GLY A 291 26.31 15.60 -23.26
CA GLY A 291 25.51 16.82 -23.28
C GLY A 291 25.51 17.56 -21.94
N CYS A 292 25.63 18.87 -21.97
CA CYS A 292 25.56 19.74 -20.82
C CYS A 292 24.90 21.07 -21.20
N HIS A 293 24.21 21.68 -20.25
CA HIS A 293 23.64 23.03 -20.45
C HIS A 293 24.72 24.11 -20.49
N ASN A 294 24.35 25.35 -20.84
CA ASN A 294 25.30 26.47 -20.90
C ASN A 294 25.57 27.02 -19.49
N HIS A 295 26.83 27.03 -19.12
CA HIS A 295 27.34 27.59 -17.88
C HIS A 295 28.83 27.97 -18.03
N GLU A 296 29.36 28.76 -17.09
CA GLU A 296 30.79 29.00 -17.02
C GLU A 296 31.56 27.67 -16.73
N PRO A 297 32.72 27.45 -17.33
CA PRO A 297 33.53 26.25 -17.05
C PRO A 297 33.81 26.13 -15.55
N PRO A 298 33.51 25.00 -14.91
CA PRO A 298 33.76 24.81 -13.49
C PRO A 298 35.26 24.61 -13.23
N ASN A 299 35.83 25.47 -12.43
CA ASN A 299 37.23 25.38 -11.99
C ASN A 299 37.37 24.83 -10.57
N THR A 300 36.26 24.50 -9.92
CA THR A 300 36.20 23.90 -8.59
C THR A 300 35.06 22.88 -8.53
N LEU A 301 35.14 21.97 -7.56
CA LEU A 301 34.06 21.00 -7.29
C LEU A 301 32.75 21.73 -6.94
N GLU A 302 32.81 22.79 -6.14
CA GLU A 302 31.65 23.59 -5.77
C GLU A 302 30.90 24.11 -7.02
N LYS A 303 31.64 24.74 -7.97
CA LYS A 303 31.04 25.22 -9.21
C LYS A 303 30.51 24.10 -10.08
N ALA A 304 31.19 22.94 -10.10
CA ALA A 304 30.72 21.78 -10.83
C ALA A 304 29.39 21.23 -10.28
N ILE A 305 29.20 21.24 -8.95
CA ILE A 305 27.94 20.89 -8.29
C ILE A 305 26.89 21.97 -8.58
N LYS A 306 27.21 23.24 -8.34
CA LYS A 306 26.29 24.39 -8.56
C LYS A 306 25.72 24.39 -9.98
N HIS A 307 26.56 24.16 -10.98
CA HIS A 307 26.15 24.11 -12.38
C HIS A 307 25.76 22.72 -12.86
N SER A 308 25.78 21.71 -11.99
CA SER A 308 25.45 20.32 -12.36
C SER A 308 26.15 19.85 -13.63
N CYS A 309 27.46 20.15 -13.78
CA CYS A 309 28.24 19.93 -15.01
C CYS A 309 28.43 18.42 -15.30
N ASN A 310 27.84 17.92 -16.35
CA ASN A 310 27.93 16.50 -16.73
C ASN A 310 29.36 16.09 -17.17
N PRO A 311 30.10 16.85 -18.02
CA PRO A 311 31.48 16.50 -18.37
C PRO A 311 32.43 16.42 -17.17
N TYR A 312 32.26 17.32 -16.17
CA TYR A 312 33.03 17.25 -14.94
C TYR A 312 32.85 15.91 -14.22
N PHE A 313 31.61 15.50 -14.01
CA PHE A 313 31.28 14.25 -13.30
C PHE A 313 31.57 12.99 -14.13
N LEU A 314 31.55 13.07 -15.44
CA LEU A 314 32.04 11.99 -16.30
C LEU A 314 33.55 11.79 -16.12
N GLU A 315 34.32 12.88 -16.04
CA GLU A 315 35.76 12.81 -15.79
C GLU A 315 36.08 12.29 -14.38
N VAL A 316 35.34 12.75 -13.37
CA VAL A 316 35.43 12.23 -12.00
C VAL A 316 35.17 10.72 -11.97
N TYR A 317 34.13 10.25 -12.65
CA TYR A 317 33.82 8.83 -12.76
C TYR A 317 34.95 8.02 -13.41
N LYS A 318 35.51 8.54 -14.51
CA LYS A 318 36.67 7.93 -15.17
C LYS A 318 37.85 7.80 -14.22
N ARG A 319 38.18 8.85 -13.46
CA ARG A 319 39.28 8.80 -12.46
C ARG A 319 39.02 7.82 -11.32
N LEU A 320 37.77 7.57 -10.96
CA LEU A 320 37.38 6.57 -9.95
C LEU A 320 37.60 5.14 -10.46
N ILE A 321 37.31 4.90 -11.75
CA ILE A 321 37.36 3.55 -12.33
C ILE A 321 38.72 3.26 -12.96
N LEU A 322 39.34 4.25 -13.60
CA LEU A 322 40.59 4.08 -14.33
C LEU A 322 41.78 4.52 -13.48
N SER A 323 42.70 3.61 -13.21
CA SER A 323 44.00 3.99 -12.68
C SER A 323 44.88 4.58 -13.79
N LYS A 324 45.98 5.29 -13.41
CA LYS A 324 46.87 5.91 -14.36
C LYS A 324 47.87 4.91 -15.03
N SER A 325 47.81 3.64 -14.69
CA SER A 325 48.65 2.57 -15.25
C SER A 325 47.97 1.89 -16.41
N PHE A 326 48.59 1.90 -17.58
CA PHE A 326 47.98 1.47 -18.87
C PHE A 326 48.20 0.00 -19.24
N ASP A 327 48.83 -0.81 -18.37
CA ASP A 327 49.27 -2.15 -18.74
C ASP A 327 48.11 -3.17 -18.91
N ASN A 328 46.98 -2.93 -18.26
CA ASN A 328 45.76 -3.74 -18.47
C ASN A 328 44.48 -2.95 -18.15
N TYR A 329 44.05 -2.15 -19.13
CA TYR A 329 42.86 -1.28 -19.00
C TYR A 329 41.59 -2.00 -18.53
N PHE A 330 41.36 -3.23 -18.98
CA PHE A 330 40.17 -4.00 -18.63
C PHE A 330 40.19 -4.43 -17.15
N GLU A 331 41.30 -5.00 -16.70
CA GLU A 331 41.44 -5.45 -15.30
C GLU A 331 41.42 -4.28 -14.31
N GLU A 332 42.01 -3.16 -14.68
CA GLU A 332 41.99 -1.95 -13.84
C GLU A 332 40.61 -1.33 -13.75
N SER A 333 39.90 -1.23 -14.88
CA SER A 333 38.50 -0.77 -14.89
C SER A 333 37.61 -1.65 -14.04
N ARG A 334 37.82 -2.96 -14.06
CA ARG A 334 37.10 -3.93 -13.26
C ARG A 334 37.36 -3.75 -11.77
N LYS A 335 38.60 -3.58 -11.36
CA LYS A 335 38.99 -3.30 -9.99
C LYS A 335 38.43 -1.96 -9.50
N GLY A 336 38.55 -0.92 -10.34
CA GLY A 336 38.02 0.40 -10.03
C GLY A 336 36.49 0.41 -9.89
N LEU A 337 35.79 -0.27 -10.79
CA LEU A 337 34.34 -0.41 -10.71
C LEU A 337 33.89 -1.15 -9.42
N LYS A 338 34.59 -2.22 -9.07
CA LYS A 338 34.32 -2.95 -7.81
C LYS A 338 34.51 -2.06 -6.60
N LYS A 339 35.62 -1.32 -6.53
CA LYS A 339 35.87 -0.39 -5.44
C LYS A 339 34.85 0.73 -5.35
N TRP A 340 34.42 1.28 -6.51
CA TRP A 340 33.38 2.27 -6.57
C TRP A 340 32.03 1.69 -6.10
N GLU A 341 31.65 0.48 -6.53
CA GLU A 341 30.45 -0.22 -6.08
C GLU A 341 30.44 -0.41 -4.56
N GLU A 342 31.57 -0.87 -3.98
CA GLU A 342 31.72 -1.05 -2.53
C GLU A 342 31.48 0.28 -1.78
N MET A 343 32.06 1.38 -2.29
CA MET A 343 31.86 2.70 -1.70
C MET A 343 30.41 3.19 -1.82
N VAL A 344 29.74 2.96 -2.96
CA VAL A 344 28.32 3.33 -3.14
C VAL A 344 27.44 2.56 -2.16
N ARG A 345 27.74 1.28 -1.91
CA ARG A 345 27.01 0.45 -0.94
C ARG A 345 27.11 0.97 0.50
N THR A 346 28.19 1.67 0.88
CA THR A 346 28.32 2.27 2.22
C THR A 346 27.28 3.35 2.51
N PHE A 347 26.65 3.92 1.46
CA PHE A 347 25.53 4.87 1.58
C PHE A 347 24.16 4.17 1.66
N GLY A 348 24.10 2.84 1.70
CA GLY A 348 22.85 2.08 1.74
C GLY A 348 22.26 1.77 0.36
N PHE A 349 22.89 2.18 -0.74
CA PHE A 349 22.39 1.83 -2.08
C PHE A 349 22.55 0.34 -2.40
N GLY A 350 21.64 -0.19 -3.23
CA GLY A 350 21.71 -1.55 -3.74
C GLY A 350 21.30 -2.64 -2.75
N GLN A 351 20.62 -2.27 -1.67
CA GLN A 351 20.05 -3.17 -0.66
C GLN A 351 18.77 -2.60 -0.07
N PRO A 352 17.84 -3.43 0.42
CA PRO A 352 16.69 -2.96 1.18
C PRO A 352 17.16 -2.22 2.43
N LEU A 353 16.47 -1.14 2.79
CA LEU A 353 16.79 -0.30 3.95
C LEU A 353 16.00 -0.72 5.20
N GLY A 354 15.02 -1.63 5.04
CA GLY A 354 14.17 -2.12 6.12
C GLY A 354 12.98 -1.20 6.39
N VAL A 355 12.45 -0.58 5.34
CA VAL A 355 11.19 0.16 5.44
C VAL A 355 10.03 -0.82 5.67
N ASP A 356 9.09 -0.46 6.54
CA ASP A 356 7.94 -1.30 6.93
C ASP A 356 6.90 -1.43 5.81
N VAL A 357 7.34 -1.84 4.61
CA VAL A 357 6.46 -2.18 3.48
C VAL A 357 7.00 -3.42 2.76
N PRO A 358 6.13 -4.39 2.41
CA PRO A 358 6.57 -5.68 1.87
C PRO A 358 7.15 -5.60 0.45
N GLU A 359 6.89 -4.51 -0.26
CA GLU A 359 7.31 -4.31 -1.65
C GLU A 359 8.71 -3.70 -1.80
N GLU A 360 9.42 -3.41 -0.70
CA GLU A 360 10.73 -2.76 -0.74
C GLU A 360 11.74 -3.57 -1.55
N LYS A 361 12.44 -2.88 -2.44
CA LYS A 361 13.52 -3.42 -3.27
C LYS A 361 14.79 -2.60 -3.10
N GLY A 362 15.94 -3.28 -3.08
CA GLY A 362 17.22 -2.65 -2.83
C GLY A 362 17.78 -1.78 -3.95
N GLY A 363 17.13 -1.71 -5.09
CA GLY A 363 17.67 -1.01 -6.25
C GLY A 363 18.79 -1.80 -6.96
N PHE A 364 19.35 -1.19 -8.00
CA PHE A 364 20.41 -1.78 -8.80
C PHE A 364 21.62 -0.85 -8.89
N ILE A 365 22.80 -1.39 -8.58
CA ILE A 365 24.09 -0.72 -8.77
C ILE A 365 24.84 -1.47 -9.89
N PRO A 366 25.32 -0.78 -10.95
CA PRO A 366 26.19 -1.38 -11.93
C PRO A 366 27.43 -2.02 -11.28
N ASN A 367 27.73 -3.25 -11.64
CA ASN A 367 28.84 -4.02 -11.11
C ASN A 367 29.61 -4.77 -12.20
N VAL A 368 30.64 -5.49 -11.84
CA VAL A 368 31.52 -6.21 -12.78
C VAL A 368 30.88 -7.42 -13.47
N SER A 369 29.69 -7.82 -13.07
CA SER A 369 28.93 -8.91 -13.68
C SER A 369 27.91 -8.40 -14.70
N PHE A 370 27.76 -7.08 -14.83
CA PHE A 370 26.91 -6.41 -15.81
C PHE A 370 27.69 -6.16 -17.10
#